data_7c10eba86378fabd0cdff6e0363eaa90
#
_entry.id   7c10eba86378fabd0cdff6e0363eaa90
#
_cell.length_a   1.000
_cell.length_b   1.000
_cell.length_c   1.000
_cell.angle_alpha   90.00
_cell.angle_beta   90.00
_cell.angle_gamma   90.00
#
_symmetry.space_group_name_H-M   'P 1'
#
loop_
_entity.id
_entity.type
_entity.pdbx_description
1 polymer ?
#
loop_
_entity_poly.entity_id
_entity_poly.type
_entity_poly.pdbx_seq_one_letter_code
_entity_poly.pdbx_strand_id
1 'polypeptide(L)'
;MNPSYLFSLSESKRALYRNQPDLAQGRQISEPEEYEHPPFVENAALRLWYNEQPDRYMTHWHNATEMIVALENCYTVTVQNQIFHLQPGDILVVPPGALHSIQGNPKGEGYRFIFLFELTIFNSMYDFRFVRSAFSNAVLINQTTCPDIYEHEITVLMQCAEVYWSDSPIRILQIYSLLLQFFICYTQNFLAGKISSNAQSQLANSDHKTAIQTLLS
;
A
#
# COMPACT_ATOMS: atom_id res chain seq x y z
N MET A 1 -6.74 20.09 5.96
CA MET A 1 -7.16 19.46 7.25
C MET A 1 -6.14 18.38 7.59
N ASN A 2 -5.83 18.17 8.85
CA ASN A 2 -4.94 17.06 9.22
C ASN A 2 -5.75 15.75 9.12
N PRO A 3 -5.36 14.77 8.27
CA PRO A 3 -6.14 13.54 8.07
C PRO A 3 -6.10 12.58 9.26
N SER A 4 -5.51 12.98 10.39
CA SER A 4 -5.41 12.14 11.60
C SER A 4 -6.75 11.59 12.10
N TYR A 5 -7.88 12.24 11.80
CA TYR A 5 -9.22 11.73 12.14
C TYR A 5 -9.58 10.46 11.36
N LEU A 6 -8.99 10.24 10.17
CA LEU A 6 -9.25 9.06 9.34
C LEU A 6 -8.65 7.78 9.97
N PHE A 7 -7.63 7.94 10.82
CA PHE A 7 -6.91 6.81 11.43
C PHE A 7 -7.42 6.48 12.83
N SER A 8 -8.16 7.38 13.48
CA SER A 8 -8.77 7.13 14.79
C SER A 8 -10.02 6.26 14.64
N LEU A 9 -9.82 4.96 14.45
CA LEU A 9 -10.92 4.01 14.33
C LEU A 9 -11.54 3.75 15.70
N SER A 10 -12.87 3.88 15.78
CA SER A 10 -13.62 3.44 16.97
C SER A 10 -13.52 1.91 17.13
N GLU A 11 -13.67 1.40 18.36
CA GLU A 11 -13.64 -0.05 18.59
C GLU A 11 -14.73 -0.79 17.81
N SER A 12 -15.88 -0.17 17.59
CA SER A 12 -16.94 -0.73 16.75
C SER A 12 -16.52 -0.88 15.28
N LYS A 13 -15.79 0.09 14.73
CA LYS A 13 -15.22 -0.01 13.37
C LYS A 13 -14.12 -1.07 13.30
N ARG A 14 -13.25 -1.14 14.31
CA ARG A 14 -12.21 -2.20 14.38
C ARG A 14 -12.84 -3.58 14.42
N ALA A 15 -13.86 -3.79 15.26
CA ALA A 15 -14.60 -5.05 15.33
C ALA A 15 -15.24 -5.41 13.99
N LEU A 16 -15.78 -4.43 13.26
CA LEU A 16 -16.30 -4.64 11.91
C LEU A 16 -15.21 -5.09 10.95
N TYR A 17 -14.06 -4.42 10.93
CA TYR A 17 -12.96 -4.73 10.01
C TYR A 17 -12.24 -6.06 10.32
N ARG A 18 -12.26 -6.52 11.59
CA ARG A 18 -11.80 -7.86 11.98
C ARG A 18 -12.67 -8.97 11.40
N ASN A 19 -13.96 -8.68 11.17
CA ASN A 19 -14.88 -9.62 10.56
C ASN A 19 -14.75 -9.54 9.03
N GLN A 20 -13.88 -10.37 8.46
CA GLN A 20 -13.69 -10.42 7.02
C GLN A 20 -14.97 -10.85 6.31
N PRO A 21 -15.44 -10.09 5.28
CA PRO A 21 -16.65 -10.44 4.55
C PRO A 21 -16.50 -11.72 3.72
N ASP A 22 -15.27 -12.14 3.49
CA ASP A 22 -14.93 -13.30 2.68
C ASP A 22 -14.07 -14.29 3.49
N LEU A 23 -14.48 -15.55 3.52
CA LEU A 23 -13.84 -16.63 4.29
C LEU A 23 -12.54 -17.12 3.62
N ALA A 24 -11.63 -16.24 3.28
CA ALA A 24 -10.33 -16.69 2.82
C ALA A 24 -9.42 -17.04 3.99
N GLN A 25 -8.73 -18.16 3.86
CA GLN A 25 -7.64 -18.48 4.77
C GLN A 25 -6.56 -17.39 4.67
N GLY A 26 -5.92 -17.11 5.80
CA GLY A 26 -4.78 -16.19 5.82
C GLY A 26 -3.68 -16.70 4.90
N ARG A 27 -2.86 -15.77 4.45
CA ARG A 27 -1.69 -16.04 3.63
C ARG A 27 -0.73 -16.97 4.38
N GLN A 28 -0.16 -17.91 3.71
CA GLN A 28 0.88 -18.78 4.24
C GLN A 28 2.04 -18.84 3.26
N ILE A 29 3.18 -18.32 3.72
CA ILE A 29 4.46 -18.48 3.06
C ILE A 29 5.28 -19.35 3.97
N SER A 30 5.84 -20.45 3.44
CA SER A 30 6.66 -21.39 4.22
C SER A 30 8.15 -21.04 4.13
N GLU A 31 8.58 -20.48 3.00
CA GLU A 31 9.99 -20.17 2.75
C GLU A 31 10.18 -18.71 2.31
N PRO A 32 11.32 -18.08 2.64
CA PRO A 32 11.64 -16.75 2.14
C PRO A 32 11.73 -16.75 0.60
N GLU A 33 11.33 -15.61 -0.01
CA GLU A 33 11.34 -15.39 -1.46
C GLU A 33 10.38 -16.28 -2.26
N GLU A 34 9.45 -16.94 -1.58
CA GLU A 34 8.40 -17.75 -2.20
C GLU A 34 7.41 -16.88 -2.95
N TYR A 35 6.83 -17.43 -4.03
CA TYR A 35 5.67 -16.85 -4.68
C TYR A 35 4.44 -17.03 -3.80
N GLU A 36 3.82 -15.94 -3.42
CA GLU A 36 2.54 -15.96 -2.73
C GLU A 36 1.38 -15.92 -3.71
N HIS A 37 0.43 -16.83 -3.56
CA HIS A 37 -0.83 -16.81 -4.29
C HIS A 37 -1.81 -15.83 -3.60
N PRO A 38 -2.10 -14.66 -4.21
CA PRO A 38 -3.01 -13.70 -3.59
C PRO A 38 -4.41 -14.32 -3.42
N PRO A 39 -4.96 -14.38 -2.20
CA PRO A 39 -6.26 -14.97 -1.96
C PRO A 39 -7.37 -13.96 -2.29
N PHE A 40 -7.60 -13.70 -3.57
CA PHE A 40 -8.62 -12.75 -4.00
C PHE A 40 -10.03 -13.19 -3.59
N VAL A 41 -10.92 -12.20 -3.51
CA VAL A 41 -12.36 -12.44 -3.41
C VAL A 41 -12.82 -13.24 -4.63
N GLU A 42 -13.68 -14.21 -4.43
CA GLU A 42 -14.20 -15.03 -5.50
C GLU A 42 -14.80 -14.16 -6.63
N ASN A 43 -14.41 -14.44 -7.86
CA ASN A 43 -14.79 -13.67 -9.05
C ASN A 43 -14.39 -12.19 -9.06
N ALA A 44 -13.43 -11.82 -8.19
CA ALA A 44 -12.84 -10.49 -8.17
C ALA A 44 -11.32 -10.60 -8.09
N ALA A 45 -10.63 -9.70 -8.78
CA ALA A 45 -9.16 -9.64 -8.75
C ALA A 45 -8.67 -8.66 -7.67
N LEU A 46 -9.30 -8.68 -6.51
CA LEU A 46 -8.96 -7.82 -5.37
C LEU A 46 -9.26 -8.50 -4.03
N ARG A 47 -8.56 -8.02 -2.99
CA ARG A 47 -8.83 -8.30 -1.59
C ARG A 47 -8.30 -7.19 -0.71
N LEU A 48 -9.05 -6.88 0.34
CA LEU A 48 -8.62 -5.99 1.41
C LEU A 48 -8.46 -6.77 2.71
N TRP A 49 -7.41 -6.43 3.45
CA TRP A 49 -7.15 -6.94 4.79
C TRP A 49 -7.07 -5.80 5.78
N TYR A 50 -7.73 -5.96 6.93
CA TYR A 50 -7.42 -5.23 8.14
C TYR A 50 -6.45 -6.09 8.95
N ASN A 51 -5.19 -5.68 8.99
CA ASN A 51 -4.12 -6.51 9.53
C ASN A 51 -3.62 -5.95 10.86
N GLU A 52 -3.67 -6.79 11.89
CA GLU A 52 -3.26 -6.49 13.26
C GLU A 52 -1.95 -7.20 13.66
N GLN A 53 -1.29 -7.88 12.72
CA GLN A 53 -0.10 -8.66 13.05
C GLN A 53 1.06 -7.76 13.50
N PRO A 54 1.57 -7.96 14.74
CA PRO A 54 2.77 -7.27 15.21
C PRO A 54 4.05 -7.84 14.58
N ASP A 55 4.00 -9.10 14.11
CA ASP A 55 5.15 -9.83 13.63
C ASP A 55 5.56 -9.42 12.23
N ARG A 56 6.81 -9.74 11.90
CA ARG A 56 7.33 -9.57 10.55
C ARG A 56 6.62 -10.52 9.59
N TYR A 57 6.41 -10.06 8.37
CA TYR A 57 6.02 -10.88 7.25
C TYR A 57 7.25 -11.13 6.37
N MET A 58 7.57 -12.40 6.09
CA MET A 58 8.79 -12.80 5.37
C MET A 58 8.84 -12.20 3.97
N THR A 59 10.04 -12.16 3.41
CA THR A 59 10.26 -11.72 2.02
C THR A 59 9.53 -12.66 1.07
N HIS A 60 8.71 -12.09 0.19
CA HIS A 60 7.87 -12.80 -0.78
C HIS A 60 7.61 -11.92 -1.99
N TRP A 61 6.95 -12.46 -2.97
CA TRP A 61 6.48 -11.72 -4.14
C TRP A 61 5.19 -12.31 -4.70
N HIS A 62 4.42 -11.49 -5.40
CA HIS A 62 3.19 -11.89 -6.08
C HIS A 62 2.91 -10.98 -7.29
N ASN A 63 1.99 -11.39 -8.16
CA ASN A 63 1.61 -10.62 -9.35
C ASN A 63 0.59 -9.51 -9.06
N ALA A 64 0.05 -9.45 -7.86
CA ALA A 64 -0.81 -8.35 -7.44
C ALA A 64 -0.02 -7.08 -7.17
N THR A 65 -0.65 -5.92 -7.39
CA THR A 65 -0.22 -4.68 -6.76
C THR A 65 -0.67 -4.72 -5.30
N GLU A 66 0.21 -4.35 -4.38
CA GLU A 66 -0.13 -4.22 -2.97
C GLU A 66 -0.06 -2.75 -2.55
N MET A 67 -1.09 -2.27 -1.87
CA MET A 67 -1.03 -0.99 -1.16
C MET A 67 -1.08 -1.25 0.33
N ILE A 68 -0.10 -0.72 1.05
CA ILE A 68 -0.02 -0.79 2.52
C ILE A 68 -0.35 0.59 3.05
N VAL A 69 -1.42 0.69 3.84
CA VAL A 69 -1.81 1.92 4.52
C VAL A 69 -1.57 1.74 6.02
N ALA A 70 -0.56 2.42 6.55
CA ALA A 70 -0.30 2.40 7.98
C ALA A 70 -1.40 3.20 8.72
N LEU A 71 -2.07 2.60 9.68
CA LEU A 71 -3.11 3.25 10.49
C LEU A 71 -2.60 3.61 11.89
N GLU A 72 -1.91 2.68 12.51
CA GLU A 72 -1.30 2.84 13.82
C GLU A 72 0.09 2.22 13.83
N ASN A 73 0.98 2.81 14.61
CA ASN A 73 2.39 2.44 14.69
C ASN A 73 3.18 2.60 13.38
N CYS A 74 4.46 2.38 13.49
CA CYS A 74 5.40 2.49 12.38
C CYS A 74 5.72 1.11 11.84
N TYR A 75 5.89 1.01 10.54
CA TYR A 75 6.31 -0.22 9.87
C TYR A 75 7.55 0.04 9.04
N THR A 76 8.44 -0.93 9.01
CA THR A 76 9.54 -0.93 8.04
C THR A 76 9.20 -1.94 6.95
N VAL A 77 9.10 -1.47 5.72
CA VAL A 77 8.84 -2.30 4.54
C VAL A 77 10.06 -2.25 3.65
N THR A 78 10.59 -3.41 3.32
CA THR A 78 11.67 -3.52 2.33
C THR A 78 11.03 -3.95 1.02
N VAL A 79 11.26 -3.20 -0.06
CA VAL A 79 10.83 -3.55 -1.41
C VAL A 79 12.08 -3.60 -2.29
N GLN A 80 12.42 -4.79 -2.78
CA GLN A 80 13.71 -5.02 -3.47
C GLN A 80 14.88 -4.52 -2.60
N ASN A 81 15.61 -3.50 -3.05
CA ASN A 81 16.76 -2.93 -2.35
C ASN A 81 16.43 -1.62 -1.62
N GLN A 82 15.15 -1.25 -1.52
CA GLN A 82 14.71 0.00 -0.90
C GLN A 82 14.02 -0.27 0.44
N ILE A 83 14.30 0.57 1.42
CA ILE A 83 13.70 0.48 2.77
C ILE A 83 12.80 1.70 2.97
N PHE A 84 11.54 1.43 3.31
CA PHE A 84 10.52 2.43 3.61
C PHE A 84 10.14 2.37 5.08
N HIS A 85 10.19 3.51 5.78
CA HIS A 85 9.73 3.65 7.16
C HIS A 85 8.37 4.34 7.16
N LEU A 86 7.31 3.56 7.28
CA LEU A 86 5.94 4.07 7.23
C LEU A 86 5.52 4.60 8.59
N GLN A 87 4.95 5.78 8.58
CA GLN A 87 4.27 6.41 9.72
C GLN A 87 2.74 6.27 9.55
N PRO A 88 1.94 6.45 10.62
CA PRO A 88 0.48 6.49 10.49
C PRO A 88 0.04 7.50 9.42
N GLY A 89 -0.73 7.03 8.47
CA GLY A 89 -1.19 7.80 7.32
C GLY A 89 -0.38 7.58 6.04
N ASP A 90 0.79 6.99 6.12
CA ASP A 90 1.57 6.70 4.91
C ASP A 90 0.92 5.60 4.08
N ILE A 91 0.98 5.76 2.77
CA ILE A 91 0.55 4.79 1.76
C ILE A 91 1.79 4.33 1.01
N LEU A 92 2.10 3.04 1.04
CA LEU A 92 3.14 2.46 0.21
C LEU A 92 2.51 1.59 -0.86
N VAL A 93 2.81 1.87 -2.12
CA VAL A 93 2.41 1.04 -3.26
C VAL A 93 3.58 0.16 -3.66
N VAL A 94 3.40 -1.15 -3.59
CA VAL A 94 4.35 -2.18 -4.02
C VAL A 94 3.92 -2.70 -5.39
N PRO A 95 4.78 -2.59 -6.42
CA PRO A 95 4.44 -3.03 -7.77
C PRO A 95 4.38 -4.56 -7.88
N PRO A 96 3.65 -5.10 -8.87
CA PRO A 96 3.62 -6.53 -9.15
C PRO A 96 5.02 -7.10 -9.39
N GLY A 97 5.27 -8.28 -8.84
CA GLY A 97 6.54 -9.00 -9.01
C GLY A 97 7.70 -8.49 -8.16
N ALA A 98 7.53 -7.44 -7.37
CA ALA A 98 8.58 -6.95 -6.50
C ALA A 98 8.72 -7.82 -5.24
N LEU A 99 9.94 -8.28 -4.95
CA LEU A 99 10.27 -8.90 -3.67
C LEU A 99 10.08 -7.88 -2.56
N HIS A 100 9.31 -8.23 -1.53
CA HIS A 100 9.07 -7.33 -0.40
C HIS A 100 8.84 -8.08 0.91
N SER A 101 9.07 -7.38 2.02
CA SER A 101 8.84 -7.87 3.38
C SER A 101 8.37 -6.74 4.27
N ILE A 102 7.62 -7.08 5.32
CA ILE A 102 7.12 -6.13 6.31
C ILE A 102 7.70 -6.49 7.68
N GLN A 103 8.31 -5.52 8.34
CA GLN A 103 8.69 -5.63 9.74
C GLN A 103 7.71 -4.80 10.56
N GLY A 104 7.11 -5.44 11.56
CA GLY A 104 6.26 -4.76 12.52
C GLY A 104 7.07 -3.94 13.53
N ASN A 105 6.38 -3.14 14.31
CA ASN A 105 7.01 -2.44 15.43
C ASN A 105 7.23 -3.44 16.58
N PRO A 106 8.48 -3.61 17.07
CA PRO A 106 8.76 -4.51 18.19
C PRO A 106 8.11 -4.07 19.52
N LYS A 107 7.53 -2.88 19.57
CA LYS A 107 6.86 -2.35 20.78
C LYS A 107 5.36 -2.68 20.86
N GLY A 108 4.82 -3.51 19.94
CA GLY A 108 3.48 -4.01 20.07
C GLY A 108 2.55 -3.82 18.89
N GLU A 109 1.28 -3.89 19.19
CA GLU A 109 0.16 -3.87 18.27
C GLU A 109 0.15 -2.65 17.36
N GLY A 110 -0.21 -2.86 16.12
CA GLY A 110 -0.41 -1.81 15.15
C GLY A 110 -1.36 -2.30 14.07
N TYR A 111 -2.04 -1.35 13.45
CA TYR A 111 -3.05 -1.66 12.45
C TYR A 111 -2.64 -1.08 11.12
N ARG A 112 -2.88 -1.85 10.06
CA ARG A 112 -2.70 -1.42 8.68
C ARG A 112 -3.78 -2.03 7.80
N PHE A 113 -4.15 -1.32 6.76
CA PHE A 113 -4.85 -1.93 5.65
C PHE A 113 -3.84 -2.44 4.63
N ILE A 114 -4.16 -3.59 4.05
CA ILE A 114 -3.47 -4.14 2.89
C ILE A 114 -4.51 -4.31 1.79
N PHE A 115 -4.28 -3.65 0.67
CA PHE A 115 -5.10 -3.75 -0.53
C PHE A 115 -4.32 -4.54 -1.56
N LEU A 116 -4.86 -5.68 -1.97
CA LEU A 116 -4.31 -6.49 -3.06
C LEU A 116 -5.24 -6.43 -4.26
N PHE A 117 -4.72 -6.17 -5.42
CA PHE A 117 -5.49 -6.19 -6.66
C PHE A 117 -4.60 -6.43 -7.88
N GLU A 118 -5.19 -7.04 -8.92
CA GLU A 118 -4.50 -7.22 -10.21
C GLU A 118 -4.80 -6.06 -11.15
N LEU A 119 -3.76 -5.36 -11.58
CA LEU A 119 -3.88 -4.31 -12.60
C LEU A 119 -4.35 -4.86 -13.96
N THR A 120 -4.22 -6.16 -14.19
CA THR A 120 -4.61 -6.83 -15.44
C THR A 120 -6.08 -6.68 -15.78
N ILE A 121 -6.96 -6.49 -14.79
CA ILE A 121 -8.39 -6.25 -15.00
C ILE A 121 -8.68 -4.98 -15.83
N PHE A 122 -7.75 -4.03 -15.83
CA PHE A 122 -7.87 -2.79 -16.57
C PHE A 122 -7.13 -2.80 -17.92
N ASN A 123 -6.61 -3.95 -18.36
CA ASN A 123 -5.77 -4.06 -19.57
C ASN A 123 -6.47 -3.63 -20.86
N SER A 124 -7.80 -3.73 -20.90
CA SER A 124 -8.60 -3.29 -22.07
C SER A 124 -8.70 -1.76 -22.17
N MET A 125 -8.33 -1.03 -21.13
CA MET A 125 -8.33 0.44 -21.14
C MET A 125 -7.01 0.93 -21.74
N TYR A 126 -7.08 1.56 -22.93
CA TYR A 126 -5.91 2.00 -23.70
C TYR A 126 -4.94 2.85 -22.88
N ASP A 127 -5.44 3.77 -22.07
CA ASP A 127 -4.62 4.71 -21.29
C ASP A 127 -4.03 4.08 -20.03
N PHE A 128 -4.44 2.87 -19.66
CA PHE A 128 -3.96 2.20 -18.45
C PHE A 128 -2.45 1.88 -18.49
N ARG A 129 -1.83 1.88 -19.69
CA ARG A 129 -0.36 1.80 -19.83
C ARG A 129 0.38 2.90 -19.09
N PHE A 130 -0.20 4.09 -18.96
CA PHE A 130 0.41 5.20 -18.21
C PHE A 130 0.37 4.94 -16.71
N VAL A 131 -0.71 4.35 -16.20
CA VAL A 131 -0.82 3.88 -14.82
C VAL A 131 0.28 2.86 -14.50
N ARG A 132 0.47 1.87 -15.36
CA ARG A 132 1.55 0.87 -15.17
C ARG A 132 2.93 1.51 -15.16
N SER A 133 3.17 2.51 -15.99
CA SER A 133 4.42 3.26 -15.99
C SER A 133 4.62 4.01 -14.68
N ALA A 134 3.58 4.69 -14.19
CA ALA A 134 3.63 5.46 -12.95
C ALA A 134 3.87 4.60 -11.70
N PHE A 135 3.37 3.35 -11.72
CA PHE A 135 3.51 2.38 -10.62
C PHE A 135 4.48 1.23 -10.94
N SER A 136 5.47 1.47 -11.80
CA SER A 136 6.50 0.47 -12.13
C SER A 136 7.53 0.25 -11.02
N ASN A 137 7.64 1.18 -10.09
CA ASN A 137 8.48 1.13 -8.90
C ASN A 137 7.65 1.28 -7.64
N ALA A 138 8.23 0.96 -6.48
CA ALA A 138 7.59 1.24 -5.21
C ALA A 138 7.41 2.76 -5.01
N VAL A 139 6.23 3.16 -4.54
CA VAL A 139 5.85 4.56 -4.38
C VAL A 139 5.36 4.81 -2.96
N LEU A 140 6.01 5.74 -2.26
CA LEU A 140 5.55 6.25 -0.97
C LEU A 140 4.74 7.54 -1.18
N ILE A 141 3.48 7.51 -0.79
CA ILE A 141 2.55 8.63 -0.89
C ILE A 141 2.21 9.09 0.53
N ASN A 142 2.58 10.32 0.85
CA ASN A 142 2.25 10.98 2.11
C ASN A 142 2.27 12.50 1.95
N GLN A 143 2.00 13.22 3.03
CA GLN A 143 1.95 14.68 3.02
C GLN A 143 3.29 15.34 2.60
N THR A 144 4.41 14.64 2.75
CA THR A 144 5.74 15.17 2.39
C THR A 144 6.10 14.84 0.95
N THR A 145 5.80 13.62 0.49
CA THR A 145 6.20 13.15 -0.85
C THR A 145 5.22 13.59 -1.94
N CYS A 146 3.94 13.70 -1.60
CA CYS A 146 2.86 13.98 -2.54
C CYS A 146 1.81 14.95 -1.94
N PRO A 147 2.20 16.17 -1.47
CA PRO A 147 1.32 17.04 -0.69
C PRO A 147 0.04 17.43 -1.43
N ASP A 148 0.11 17.61 -2.75
CA ASP A 148 -1.01 18.08 -3.57
C ASP A 148 -2.13 17.04 -3.75
N ILE A 149 -1.82 15.75 -3.61
CA ILE A 149 -2.76 14.66 -3.86
C ILE A 149 -3.03 13.78 -2.64
N TYR A 150 -2.21 13.88 -1.60
CA TYR A 150 -2.26 12.97 -0.45
C TYR A 150 -3.64 12.88 0.20
N GLU A 151 -4.30 14.02 0.45
CA GLU A 151 -5.65 14.02 1.07
C GLU A 151 -6.69 13.30 0.22
N HIS A 152 -6.60 13.44 -1.10
CA HIS A 152 -7.47 12.73 -2.03
C HIS A 152 -7.19 11.22 -1.97
N GLU A 153 -5.92 10.83 -2.10
CA GLU A 153 -5.53 9.42 -2.21
C GLU A 153 -5.86 8.62 -0.93
N ILE A 154 -5.56 9.18 0.24
CA ILE A 154 -5.90 8.52 1.50
C ILE A 154 -7.42 8.44 1.72
N THR A 155 -8.17 9.48 1.33
CA THR A 155 -9.63 9.49 1.42
C THR A 155 -10.24 8.39 0.55
N VAL A 156 -9.76 8.25 -0.69
CA VAL A 156 -10.22 7.21 -1.63
C VAL A 156 -9.97 5.81 -1.07
N LEU A 157 -8.78 5.55 -0.51
CA LEU A 157 -8.46 4.24 0.07
C LEU A 157 -9.29 3.95 1.32
N MET A 158 -9.54 4.94 2.17
CA MET A 158 -10.42 4.76 3.33
C MET A 158 -11.87 4.49 2.90
N GLN A 159 -12.36 5.13 1.84
CA GLN A 159 -13.66 4.82 1.24
C GLN A 159 -13.69 3.39 0.66
N CYS A 160 -12.61 2.93 0.02
CA CYS A 160 -12.51 1.52 -0.42
C CYS A 160 -12.70 0.56 0.77
N ALA A 161 -12.06 0.83 1.91
CA ALA A 161 -12.23 0.02 3.10
C ALA A 161 -13.69 0.04 3.60
N GLU A 162 -14.32 1.21 3.70
CA GLU A 162 -15.72 1.30 4.12
C GLU A 162 -16.67 0.53 3.20
N VAL A 163 -16.47 0.64 1.89
CA VAL A 163 -17.27 -0.09 0.89
C VAL A 163 -17.02 -1.60 0.97
N TYR A 164 -15.77 -2.03 1.17
CA TYR A 164 -15.43 -3.46 1.22
C TYR A 164 -16.16 -4.20 2.35
N TRP A 165 -16.30 -3.57 3.52
CA TRP A 165 -17.02 -4.13 4.67
C TRP A 165 -18.51 -3.76 4.72
N SER A 166 -19.05 -3.17 3.64
CA SER A 166 -20.49 -2.87 3.55
C SER A 166 -21.29 -4.06 3.01
N ASP A 167 -22.60 -4.03 3.23
CA ASP A 167 -23.54 -5.01 2.67
C ASP A 167 -23.97 -4.68 1.23
N SER A 168 -23.29 -3.76 0.55
CA SER A 168 -23.63 -3.35 -0.81
C SER A 168 -23.47 -4.53 -1.80
N PRO A 169 -24.51 -4.89 -2.55
CA PRO A 169 -24.43 -5.96 -3.56
C PRO A 169 -23.52 -5.61 -4.75
N ILE A 170 -23.15 -4.34 -4.90
CA ILE A 170 -22.27 -3.85 -5.95
C ILE A 170 -20.93 -3.34 -5.39
N ARG A 171 -20.55 -3.76 -4.16
CA ARG A 171 -19.34 -3.27 -3.49
C ARG A 171 -18.07 -3.42 -4.32
N ILE A 172 -17.91 -4.53 -5.04
CA ILE A 172 -16.73 -4.78 -5.88
C ILE A 172 -16.63 -3.74 -7.01
N LEU A 173 -17.74 -3.44 -7.68
CA LEU A 173 -17.77 -2.41 -8.72
C LEU A 173 -17.47 -1.02 -8.16
N GLN A 174 -17.99 -0.70 -6.97
CA GLN A 174 -17.71 0.56 -6.30
C GLN A 174 -16.22 0.68 -5.96
N ILE A 175 -15.59 -0.40 -5.47
CA ILE A 175 -14.15 -0.41 -5.18
C ILE A 175 -13.33 -0.21 -6.45
N TYR A 176 -13.67 -0.86 -7.56
CA TYR A 176 -12.98 -0.62 -8.84
C TYR A 176 -13.09 0.84 -9.30
N SER A 177 -14.25 1.46 -9.10
CA SER A 177 -14.43 2.88 -9.41
C SER A 177 -13.52 3.77 -8.56
N LEU A 178 -13.40 3.49 -7.28
CA LEU A 178 -12.51 4.21 -6.36
C LEU A 178 -11.04 3.99 -6.70
N LEU A 179 -10.63 2.75 -6.99
CA LEU A 179 -9.26 2.45 -7.44
C LEU A 179 -8.90 3.18 -8.73
N LEU A 180 -9.83 3.29 -9.68
CA LEU A 180 -9.60 4.10 -10.89
C LEU A 180 -9.41 5.58 -10.56
N GLN A 181 -10.15 6.15 -9.61
CA GLN A 181 -9.95 7.53 -9.15
C GLN A 181 -8.56 7.72 -8.56
N PHE A 182 -8.12 6.81 -7.69
CA PHE A 182 -6.76 6.79 -7.14
C PHE A 182 -5.70 6.78 -8.26
N PHE A 183 -5.79 5.85 -9.19
CA PHE A 183 -4.82 5.73 -10.27
C PHE A 183 -4.79 6.94 -11.20
N ILE A 184 -5.95 7.51 -11.52
CA ILE A 184 -6.05 8.69 -12.38
C ILE A 184 -5.38 9.88 -11.71
N CYS A 185 -5.71 10.16 -10.45
CA CYS A 185 -5.18 11.30 -9.72
C CYS A 185 -3.64 11.21 -9.60
N TYR A 186 -3.11 10.07 -9.15
CA TYR A 186 -1.67 9.86 -9.06
C TYR A 186 -0.98 9.98 -10.44
N THR A 187 -1.49 9.27 -11.45
CA THR A 187 -0.86 9.24 -12.79
C THR A 187 -0.84 10.60 -13.46
N GLN A 188 -1.90 11.40 -13.33
CA GLN A 188 -1.92 12.77 -13.87
C GLN A 188 -0.84 13.64 -13.25
N ASN A 189 -0.63 13.55 -11.95
CA ASN A 189 0.41 14.32 -11.26
C ASN A 189 1.82 13.80 -11.55
N PHE A 190 1.98 12.49 -11.72
CA PHE A 190 3.23 11.88 -12.17
C PHE A 190 3.61 12.35 -13.58
N LEU A 191 2.70 12.30 -14.54
CA LEU A 191 2.93 12.76 -15.91
C LEU A 191 3.18 14.27 -16.01
N ALA A 192 2.60 15.06 -15.10
CA ALA A 192 2.85 16.49 -15.00
C ALA A 192 4.20 16.83 -14.33
N GLY A 193 4.99 15.84 -13.91
CA GLY A 193 6.27 16.03 -13.22
C GLY A 193 6.16 16.65 -11.83
N LYS A 194 4.97 16.64 -11.24
CA LYS A 194 4.72 17.17 -9.88
C LYS A 194 5.11 16.18 -8.78
N ILE A 195 5.20 14.89 -9.11
CA ILE A 195 5.63 13.83 -8.22
C ILE A 195 7.04 13.45 -8.69
N SER A 196 8.04 13.79 -7.91
CA SER A 196 9.40 13.31 -8.17
C SER A 196 9.49 11.84 -7.75
N SER A 197 10.22 11.04 -8.53
CA SER A 197 10.58 9.67 -8.15
C SER A 197 11.55 9.73 -6.95
N ASN A 198 11.01 9.86 -5.75
CA ASN A 198 11.77 10.01 -4.49
C ASN A 198 12.66 8.80 -4.13
N ALA A 199 12.68 7.77 -4.97
CA ALA A 199 13.63 6.67 -4.85
C ALA A 199 15.11 7.12 -4.96
N GLN A 200 15.39 8.22 -5.68
CA GLN A 200 16.77 8.70 -5.86
C GLN A 200 17.25 9.61 -4.72
N SER A 201 16.37 10.31 -4.01
CA SER A 201 16.78 11.28 -2.97
C SER A 201 17.14 10.61 -1.63
N GLN A 202 16.59 9.45 -1.32
CA GLN A 202 16.95 8.72 -0.10
C GLN A 202 18.28 7.94 -0.25
N LEU A 203 18.61 7.45 -1.43
CA LEU A 203 19.91 6.86 -1.72
C LEU A 203 21.03 7.91 -1.67
N ALA A 204 20.82 9.09 -2.25
CA ALA A 204 21.80 10.17 -2.21
C ALA A 204 22.12 10.66 -0.78
N ASN A 205 21.11 10.66 0.12
CA ASN A 205 21.32 11.05 1.52
C ASN A 205 21.98 9.95 2.38
N SER A 206 21.80 8.68 2.05
CA SER A 206 22.49 7.57 2.73
C SER A 206 23.96 7.50 2.34
N ASP A 207 24.25 7.67 1.05
CA ASP A 207 25.63 7.63 0.54
C ASP A 207 26.46 8.83 1.03
N HIS A 208 25.85 10.04 1.15
CA HIS A 208 26.53 11.19 1.74
C HIS A 208 26.84 11.05 3.23
N LYS A 209 25.94 10.43 4.01
CA LYS A 209 26.23 10.17 5.45
C LYS A 209 27.32 9.13 5.64
N THR A 210 27.32 8.07 4.83
CA THR A 210 28.36 7.02 4.91
C THR A 210 29.71 7.56 4.45
N ALA A 211 29.75 8.35 3.39
CA ALA A 211 30.99 8.97 2.91
C ALA A 211 31.61 9.96 3.90
N ILE A 212 30.79 10.75 4.62
CA ILE A 212 31.29 11.68 5.66
C ILE A 212 31.81 10.93 6.89
N GLN A 213 31.20 9.81 7.29
CA GLN A 213 31.72 9.00 8.40
C GLN A 213 33.01 8.28 8.09
N THR A 214 33.23 7.90 6.82
CA THR A 214 34.50 7.24 6.38
C THR A 214 35.66 8.23 6.22
N LEU A 215 35.36 9.53 6.07
CA LEU A 215 36.38 10.58 5.98
C LEU A 215 36.80 11.18 7.34
N LEU A 216 36.09 10.83 8.42
CA LEU A 216 36.34 11.29 9.78
C LEU A 216 36.84 10.19 10.74
N SER A 217 37.07 8.99 10.21
CA SER A 217 37.70 7.86 10.88
C SER A 217 39.10 7.61 10.33
#